data_34603a0d903192f3fe233618a1462ea3
#
_entry.id   34603a0d903192f3fe233618a1462ea3
#
_cell.length_a   1.000
_cell.length_b   1.000
_cell.length_c   1.000
_cell.angle_alpha   90.00
_cell.angle_beta   90.00
_cell.angle_gamma   90.00
#
_symmetry.space_group_name_H-M   'P 1'
#
loop_
_entity.id
_entity.type
_entity.pdbx_description
1 polymer ?
#
loop_
_entity_poly.entity_id
_entity_poly.type
_entity_poly.pdbx_seq_one_letter_code
_entity_poly.pdbx_strand_id
1 'polypeptide(L)'
;MERFKQHRGLLGVFYILLSSLFLVSFPSCSEENEEDDEYANWQERNDAAIDSWAANSNFRKILTYTKDQSAATKNSDYIYVEVLETGSGTESPVYSDSCRVAYRGRLIPSKSYADGYVFDQNYLGEFSWKTCGSTDFLLSSSLRDGFATALQNMHVGDHWRVHFSYLLGYGASANGSIPAYSDLIFDIALIDFWHPGEKRGYFKSR
;
A
#
# COMPACT_ATOMS: atom_id res chain seq x y z
N MET A 1 76.21 56.56 11.19
CA MET A 1 76.79 56.32 9.88
C MET A 1 76.46 54.93 9.41
N GLU A 2 75.68 54.88 8.31
CA GLU A 2 75.45 53.72 7.43
C GLU A 2 75.00 52.37 8.08
N ARG A 3 73.82 51.94 7.76
CA ARG A 3 73.26 51.14 6.71
C ARG A 3 71.83 50.69 7.10
N PHE A 4 70.90 51.30 6.55
CA PHE A 4 69.55 50.81 6.43
C PHE A 4 69.06 50.99 4.99
N LYS A 5 69.32 50.01 4.15
CA LYS A 5 68.64 49.76 2.89
C LYS A 5 68.80 48.33 2.47
N GLN A 6 67.75 47.57 2.53
CA GLN A 6 67.37 46.48 1.64
C GLN A 6 66.58 45.46 2.40
N HIS A 7 65.27 45.58 2.37
CA HIS A 7 64.33 44.45 2.54
C HIS A 7 62.90 44.93 2.26
N ARG A 8 62.68 45.64 1.16
CA ARG A 8 61.31 46.03 0.73
C ARG A 8 60.88 45.34 -0.53
N GLY A 9 61.63 44.35 -1.05
CA GLY A 9 61.35 43.69 -2.32
C GLY A 9 60.80 42.25 -2.23
N LEU A 10 60.87 41.62 -1.07
CA LEU A 10 60.53 40.20 -0.98
C LEU A 10 59.17 39.89 -0.37
N LEU A 11 58.49 40.85 0.24
CA LEU A 11 57.14 40.65 0.78
C LEU A 11 55.98 40.83 -0.24
N GLY A 12 56.25 41.47 -1.36
CA GLY A 12 55.25 41.73 -2.38
C GLY A 12 54.95 40.57 -3.33
N VAL A 13 55.91 39.64 -3.48
CA VAL A 13 55.78 38.49 -4.39
C VAL A 13 55.14 37.31 -3.71
N PHE A 14 55.15 37.26 -2.38
CA PHE A 14 54.52 36.13 -1.63
C PHE A 14 53.00 36.26 -1.45
N TYR A 15 52.46 37.47 -1.58
CA TYR A 15 51.01 37.71 -1.48
C TYR A 15 50.25 37.52 -2.77
N ILE A 16 50.88 37.51 -3.93
CA ILE A 16 50.24 37.34 -5.24
C ILE A 16 50.13 35.86 -5.61
N LEU A 17 50.93 34.98 -4.99
CA LEU A 17 50.89 33.53 -5.23
C LEU A 17 49.92 32.78 -4.31
N LEU A 18 49.27 33.44 -3.33
CA LEU A 18 48.33 32.82 -2.42
C LEU A 18 46.85 33.12 -2.74
N SER A 19 46.57 33.94 -3.77
CA SER A 19 45.20 34.29 -4.16
C SER A 19 44.64 33.54 -5.37
N SER A 20 45.44 32.61 -5.94
CA SER A 20 44.97 31.78 -7.07
C SER A 20 44.57 30.35 -6.70
N LEU A 21 44.35 30.09 -5.40
CA LEU A 21 43.98 28.76 -4.95
C LEU A 21 42.49 28.68 -4.62
N PHE A 22 41.80 27.98 -5.50
CA PHE A 22 40.55 27.28 -5.23
C PHE A 22 39.23 28.04 -5.27
N LEU A 23 38.75 28.23 -6.48
CA LEU A 23 37.36 27.98 -6.79
C LEU A 23 37.25 26.66 -7.55
N VAL A 24 37.53 25.55 -6.87
CA VAL A 24 36.99 24.25 -7.29
C VAL A 24 35.57 24.20 -6.73
N SER A 25 34.63 24.64 -7.53
CA SER A 25 33.25 24.25 -7.36
C SER A 25 33.19 22.75 -7.57
N PHE A 26 33.10 21.99 -6.46
CA PHE A 26 32.63 20.63 -6.53
C PHE A 26 31.18 20.72 -7.01
N PRO A 27 30.82 20.11 -8.16
CA PRO A 27 29.45 19.80 -8.37
C PRO A 27 29.09 18.82 -7.26
N SER A 28 28.30 19.26 -6.30
CA SER A 28 27.55 18.35 -5.45
C SER A 28 26.65 17.56 -6.41
N CYS A 29 27.10 16.39 -6.84
CA CYS A 29 26.19 15.38 -7.26
C CYS A 29 25.33 15.07 -6.02
N SER A 30 24.16 15.65 -5.95
CA SER A 30 23.07 15.03 -5.23
C SER A 30 22.90 13.67 -5.93
N GLU A 31 23.36 12.60 -5.30
CA GLU A 31 22.82 11.28 -5.56
C GLU A 31 21.33 11.42 -5.26
N GLU A 32 20.54 11.70 -6.29
CA GLU A 32 19.11 11.47 -6.25
C GLU A 32 18.99 9.96 -5.96
N ASN A 33 18.63 9.63 -4.73
CA ASN A 33 18.40 8.27 -4.35
C ASN A 33 17.32 7.71 -5.29
N GLU A 34 17.66 6.70 -6.08
CA GLU A 34 16.71 6.03 -6.98
C GLU A 34 15.49 5.46 -6.20
N GLU A 35 15.60 5.29 -4.87
CA GLU A 35 14.49 4.93 -3.98
C GLU A 35 13.38 5.99 -3.92
N ASP A 36 13.70 7.28 -4.05
CA ASP A 36 12.71 8.37 -4.01
C ASP A 36 11.80 8.41 -5.26
N ASP A 37 12.21 7.79 -6.37
CA ASP A 37 11.45 7.78 -7.63
C ASP A 37 10.33 6.72 -7.64
N GLU A 38 10.43 5.63 -6.85
CA GLU A 38 9.44 4.55 -6.80
C GLU A 38 8.07 5.05 -6.31
N TYR A 39 8.07 5.89 -5.29
CA TYR A 39 6.88 6.45 -4.65
C TYR A 39 6.73 7.96 -4.86
N ALA A 40 7.36 8.53 -5.90
CA ALA A 40 7.18 9.93 -6.25
C ALA A 40 5.69 10.24 -6.52
N ASN A 41 5.18 11.35 -5.96
CA ASN A 41 3.77 11.77 -6.04
C ASN A 41 2.79 10.66 -5.61
N TRP A 42 3.19 9.84 -4.61
CA TRP A 42 2.49 8.63 -4.24
C TRP A 42 1.03 8.88 -3.83
N GLN A 43 0.77 9.88 -3.01
CA GLN A 43 -0.59 10.23 -2.60
C GLN A 43 -1.46 10.62 -3.81
N GLU A 44 -0.96 11.48 -4.70
CA GLU A 44 -1.70 11.90 -5.91
C GLU A 44 -2.02 10.71 -6.82
N ARG A 45 -1.08 9.77 -6.95
CA ARG A 45 -1.26 8.55 -7.74
C ARG A 45 -2.33 7.63 -7.14
N ASN A 46 -2.38 7.51 -5.81
CA ASN A 46 -3.39 6.74 -5.11
C ASN A 46 -4.76 7.41 -5.19
N ASP A 47 -4.86 8.73 -4.99
CA ASP A 47 -6.11 9.48 -5.15
C ASP A 47 -6.65 9.33 -6.59
N ALA A 48 -5.79 9.37 -7.60
CA ALA A 48 -6.17 9.14 -9.00
C ALA A 48 -6.61 7.67 -9.26
N ALA A 49 -6.00 6.68 -8.57
CA ALA A 49 -6.38 5.28 -8.69
C ALA A 49 -7.82 5.05 -8.18
N ILE A 50 -8.18 5.62 -7.02
CA ILE A 50 -9.53 5.54 -6.47
C ILE A 50 -10.58 6.12 -7.43
N ASP A 51 -10.30 7.26 -8.07
CA ASP A 51 -11.19 7.87 -9.04
C ASP A 51 -11.33 7.03 -10.32
N SER A 52 -10.24 6.42 -10.76
CA SER A 52 -10.24 5.46 -11.87
C SER A 52 -11.10 4.23 -11.58
N TRP A 53 -10.98 3.65 -10.37
CA TRP A 53 -11.81 2.50 -9.97
C TRP A 53 -13.27 2.88 -9.84
N ALA A 54 -13.56 4.08 -9.34
CA ALA A 54 -14.93 4.58 -9.23
C ALA A 54 -15.60 4.80 -10.59
N ALA A 55 -14.84 5.14 -11.62
CA ALA A 55 -15.31 5.33 -12.99
C ALA A 55 -15.46 4.01 -13.77
N ASN A 56 -14.89 2.91 -13.27
CA ASN A 56 -14.95 1.62 -13.94
C ASN A 56 -16.27 0.89 -13.68
N SER A 57 -17.11 0.82 -14.70
CA SER A 57 -18.43 0.17 -14.61
C SER A 57 -18.39 -1.35 -14.42
N ASN A 58 -17.23 -1.99 -14.61
CA ASN A 58 -17.05 -3.43 -14.40
C ASN A 58 -16.84 -3.76 -12.91
N PHE A 59 -16.53 -2.77 -12.09
CA PHE A 59 -16.38 -2.98 -10.66
C PHE A 59 -17.72 -2.84 -9.93
N ARG A 60 -17.99 -3.78 -9.04
CA ARG A 60 -19.07 -3.65 -8.07
C ARG A 60 -18.63 -2.67 -6.97
N LYS A 61 -19.38 -1.57 -6.80
CA LYS A 61 -19.11 -0.54 -5.79
C LYS A 61 -19.91 -0.89 -4.52
N ILE A 62 -19.22 -1.03 -3.38
CA ILE A 62 -19.82 -1.35 -2.09
C ILE A 62 -19.41 -0.30 -1.07
N LEU A 63 -20.38 0.31 -0.39
CA LEU A 63 -20.12 1.28 0.68
C LEU A 63 -19.49 0.58 1.88
N THR A 64 -18.48 1.20 2.51
CA THR A 64 -17.88 0.66 3.73
C THR A 64 -18.94 0.49 4.84
N TYR A 65 -18.84 -0.61 5.60
CA TYR A 65 -19.77 -0.92 6.69
C TYR A 65 -19.77 0.14 7.80
N THR A 66 -18.74 0.97 7.87
CA THR A 66 -18.58 2.03 8.87
C THR A 66 -19.34 3.31 8.53
N LYS A 67 -19.99 3.38 7.35
CA LYS A 67 -20.71 4.57 6.89
C LYS A 67 -22.17 4.29 6.56
N ASP A 68 -22.99 5.29 6.84
CA ASP A 68 -24.40 5.30 6.43
C ASP A 68 -24.54 5.87 5.00
N GLN A 69 -25.46 5.36 4.23
CA GLN A 69 -25.80 5.82 2.88
C GLN A 69 -26.25 7.29 2.82
N SER A 70 -26.80 7.82 3.93
CA SER A 70 -27.20 9.22 4.06
C SER A 70 -26.03 10.18 4.25
N ALA A 71 -24.84 9.69 4.62
CA ALA A 71 -23.65 10.51 4.75
C ALA A 71 -23.15 10.91 3.36
N ALA A 72 -22.64 12.15 3.21
CA ALA A 72 -22.00 12.60 2.00
C ALA A 72 -20.83 11.66 1.67
N THR A 73 -20.93 10.98 0.53
CA THR A 73 -20.03 9.90 0.19
C THR A 73 -19.01 10.34 -0.86
N LYS A 74 -17.74 10.11 -0.57
CA LYS A 74 -16.64 10.26 -1.52
C LYS A 74 -16.34 8.91 -2.17
N ASN A 75 -15.61 8.88 -3.26
CA ASN A 75 -15.12 7.64 -3.86
C ASN A 75 -14.32 6.79 -2.87
N SER A 76 -13.57 7.43 -1.98
CA SER A 76 -12.79 6.79 -0.91
C SER A 76 -13.61 6.12 0.19
N ASP A 77 -14.94 6.27 0.21
CA ASP A 77 -15.83 5.62 1.19
C ASP A 77 -16.31 4.24 0.73
N TYR A 78 -15.91 3.81 -0.46
CA TYR A 78 -16.32 2.56 -1.07
C TYR A 78 -15.14 1.63 -1.29
N ILE A 79 -15.44 0.34 -1.31
CA ILE A 79 -14.58 -0.66 -1.93
C ILE A 79 -15.06 -0.93 -3.35
N TYR A 80 -14.13 -1.28 -4.24
CA TYR A 80 -14.36 -1.58 -5.65
C TYR A 80 -13.96 -3.02 -5.91
N VAL A 81 -14.91 -3.83 -6.34
CA VAL A 81 -14.79 -5.29 -6.37
C VAL A 81 -14.84 -5.82 -7.78
N GLU A 82 -13.82 -6.58 -8.15
CA GLU A 82 -13.79 -7.48 -9.30
C GLU A 82 -14.08 -8.90 -8.78
N VAL A 83 -15.18 -9.52 -9.21
CA VAL A 83 -15.51 -10.90 -8.83
C VAL A 83 -14.72 -11.83 -9.73
N LEU A 84 -13.75 -12.55 -9.17
CA LEU A 84 -12.92 -13.52 -9.88
C LEU A 84 -13.60 -14.89 -9.94
N GLU A 85 -14.20 -15.33 -8.81
CA GLU A 85 -15.01 -16.54 -8.72
C GLU A 85 -16.19 -16.31 -7.79
N THR A 86 -17.33 -16.92 -8.10
CA THR A 86 -18.53 -16.88 -7.28
C THR A 86 -18.68 -18.19 -6.53
N GLY A 87 -18.82 -18.11 -5.21
CA GLY A 87 -19.03 -19.24 -4.33
C GLY A 87 -20.46 -19.78 -4.38
N SER A 88 -20.69 -20.85 -3.63
CA SER A 88 -22.00 -21.48 -3.47
C SER A 88 -22.64 -21.21 -2.09
N GLY A 89 -21.96 -20.47 -1.22
CA GLY A 89 -22.51 -20.05 0.06
C GLY A 89 -23.72 -19.13 -0.11
N THR A 90 -24.60 -19.13 0.86
CA THR A 90 -25.85 -18.33 0.84
C THR A 90 -25.88 -17.26 1.93
N GLU A 91 -24.95 -17.34 2.86
CA GLU A 91 -24.83 -16.42 4.00
C GLU A 91 -23.49 -15.69 3.95
N SER A 92 -23.48 -14.45 4.41
CA SER A 92 -22.29 -13.63 4.55
C SER A 92 -21.93 -13.47 6.01
N PRO A 93 -20.62 -13.37 6.35
CA PRO A 93 -20.19 -13.10 7.71
C PRO A 93 -20.74 -11.77 8.25
N VAL A 94 -21.04 -11.74 9.53
CA VAL A 94 -21.34 -10.51 10.27
C VAL A 94 -20.11 -10.03 11.05
N TYR A 95 -20.11 -8.78 11.50
CA TYR A 95 -18.95 -8.12 12.11
C TYR A 95 -18.35 -8.87 13.33
N SER A 96 -19.17 -9.66 14.05
CA SER A 96 -18.71 -10.45 15.20
C SER A 96 -18.09 -11.79 14.83
N ASP A 97 -18.14 -12.19 13.57
CA ASP A 97 -17.72 -13.51 13.12
C ASP A 97 -16.21 -13.61 12.93
N SER A 98 -15.75 -14.86 12.92
CA SER A 98 -14.42 -15.21 12.47
C SER A 98 -14.47 -15.78 11.06
N CYS A 99 -13.55 -15.35 10.20
CA CYS A 99 -13.43 -15.80 8.82
C CYS A 99 -12.10 -16.49 8.60
N ARG A 100 -12.13 -17.57 7.82
CA ARG A 100 -10.96 -18.24 7.26
C ARG A 100 -10.80 -17.82 5.83
N VAL A 101 -9.65 -17.22 5.50
CA VAL A 101 -9.40 -16.65 4.18
C VAL A 101 -8.04 -17.04 3.62
N ALA A 102 -7.96 -17.19 2.31
CA ALA A 102 -6.71 -17.02 1.56
C ALA A 102 -6.66 -15.60 1.01
N TYR A 103 -5.48 -14.96 1.06
CA TYR A 103 -5.36 -13.58 0.59
C TYR A 103 -3.96 -13.23 0.09
N ARG A 104 -3.93 -12.22 -0.77
CA ARG A 104 -2.72 -11.51 -1.18
C ARG A 104 -3.01 -10.03 -1.24
N GLY A 105 -2.26 -9.23 -0.48
CA GLY A 105 -2.33 -7.77 -0.47
C GLY A 105 -1.18 -7.14 -1.23
N ARG A 106 -1.50 -6.15 -2.07
CA ARG A 106 -0.52 -5.40 -2.86
C ARG A 106 -0.88 -3.91 -2.92
N LEU A 107 0.14 -3.12 -3.21
CA LEU A 107 0.01 -1.70 -3.52
C LEU A 107 -0.49 -1.51 -4.96
N ILE A 108 -0.83 -0.28 -5.34
CA ILE A 108 -1.04 0.05 -6.76
C ILE A 108 0.26 -0.15 -7.56
N PRO A 109 0.18 -0.35 -8.89
CA PRO A 109 1.35 -0.46 -9.75
C PRO A 109 2.34 0.69 -9.59
N SER A 110 3.63 0.36 -9.65
CA SER A 110 4.72 1.32 -9.56
C SER A 110 5.84 0.97 -10.54
N LYS A 111 6.88 1.79 -10.59
CA LYS A 111 7.96 1.67 -11.58
C LYS A 111 8.61 0.27 -11.59
N SER A 112 8.92 -0.26 -10.42
CA SER A 112 9.57 -1.57 -10.26
C SER A 112 8.57 -2.73 -10.13
N TYR A 113 7.30 -2.45 -9.87
CA TYR A 113 6.26 -3.45 -9.60
C TYR A 113 5.03 -3.21 -10.48
N ALA A 114 5.05 -3.79 -11.69
CA ALA A 114 3.97 -3.59 -12.68
C ALA A 114 2.59 -4.05 -12.19
N ASP A 115 2.54 -5.07 -11.31
CA ASP A 115 1.32 -5.59 -10.71
C ASP A 115 1.10 -5.11 -9.27
N GLY A 116 1.92 -4.14 -8.80
CA GLY A 116 1.96 -3.67 -7.43
C GLY A 116 2.83 -4.53 -6.51
N TYR A 117 3.52 -3.87 -5.56
CA TYR A 117 4.35 -4.56 -4.56
C TYR A 117 3.47 -5.40 -3.62
N VAL A 118 3.76 -6.69 -3.52
CA VAL A 118 3.08 -7.61 -2.59
C VAL A 118 3.65 -7.40 -1.19
N PHE A 119 2.85 -6.84 -0.28
CA PHE A 119 3.27 -6.55 1.08
C PHE A 119 2.88 -7.65 2.09
N ASP A 120 1.84 -8.43 1.79
CA ASP A 120 1.38 -9.52 2.65
C ASP A 120 0.60 -10.57 1.86
N GLN A 121 0.78 -11.85 2.20
CA GLN A 121 0.05 -12.95 1.56
C GLN A 121 0.18 -14.23 2.37
N ASN A 122 -0.78 -15.16 2.19
CA ASN A 122 -0.70 -16.50 2.79
C ASN A 122 -0.70 -17.64 1.77
N TYR A 123 -0.57 -17.31 0.48
CA TYR A 123 -0.30 -18.28 -0.59
C TYR A 123 0.73 -17.73 -1.58
N LEU A 124 1.42 -18.62 -2.29
CA LEU A 124 2.44 -18.27 -3.30
C LEU A 124 1.98 -18.70 -4.70
N GLY A 125 2.47 -18.01 -5.73
CA GLY A 125 2.12 -18.29 -7.12
C GLY A 125 0.67 -17.97 -7.46
N GLU A 126 0.10 -18.70 -8.39
CA GLU A 126 -1.32 -18.57 -8.75
C GLU A 126 -2.22 -19.13 -7.65
N PHE A 127 -3.36 -18.45 -7.44
CA PHE A 127 -4.34 -18.90 -6.45
C PHE A 127 -4.94 -20.27 -6.85
N SER A 128 -5.09 -21.13 -5.87
CA SER A 128 -5.77 -22.43 -6.05
C SER A 128 -6.43 -22.86 -4.73
N TRP A 129 -7.71 -23.16 -4.79
CA TRP A 129 -8.47 -23.69 -3.64
C TRP A 129 -7.87 -24.96 -2.99
N LYS A 130 -7.11 -25.73 -3.79
CA LYS A 130 -6.52 -27.00 -3.31
C LYS A 130 -5.22 -26.82 -2.54
N THR A 131 -4.49 -25.73 -2.82
CA THR A 131 -3.12 -25.54 -2.33
C THR A 131 -2.90 -24.22 -1.61
N CYS A 132 -3.92 -23.35 -1.54
CA CYS A 132 -3.79 -22.07 -0.84
C CYS A 132 -3.60 -22.28 0.67
N GLY A 133 -2.77 -21.45 1.27
CA GLY A 133 -2.74 -21.24 2.71
C GLY A 133 -4.04 -20.60 3.20
N SER A 134 -4.24 -20.62 4.52
CA SER A 134 -5.38 -19.92 5.12
C SER A 134 -4.99 -19.29 6.45
N THR A 135 -5.63 -18.16 6.75
CA THR A 135 -5.51 -17.46 8.03
C THR A 135 -6.90 -17.18 8.56
N ASP A 136 -7.05 -17.31 9.88
CA ASP A 136 -8.31 -16.99 10.55
C ASP A 136 -8.24 -15.61 11.15
N PHE A 137 -9.25 -14.80 10.86
CA PHE A 137 -9.39 -13.44 11.38
C PHE A 137 -10.73 -13.27 12.09
N LEU A 138 -10.73 -12.60 13.24
CA LEU A 138 -11.94 -12.06 13.83
C LEU A 138 -12.20 -10.69 13.19
N LEU A 139 -13.37 -10.49 12.55
CA LEU A 139 -13.66 -9.29 11.78
C LEU A 139 -13.60 -8.03 12.64
N SER A 140 -14.05 -8.09 13.87
CA SER A 140 -14.17 -6.92 14.78
C SER A 140 -12.84 -6.43 15.39
N SER A 141 -11.72 -7.15 15.24
CA SER A 141 -10.54 -6.83 16.04
C SER A 141 -9.24 -6.55 15.29
N SER A 142 -9.09 -7.01 14.05
CA SER A 142 -7.75 -6.99 13.42
C SER A 142 -7.72 -6.56 11.96
N LEU A 143 -8.87 -6.38 11.34
CA LEU A 143 -8.96 -6.07 9.92
C LEU A 143 -9.15 -4.57 9.66
N ARG A 144 -8.63 -4.11 8.53
CA ARG A 144 -8.92 -2.76 8.03
C ARG A 144 -10.32 -2.72 7.44
N ASP A 145 -10.96 -1.54 7.52
CA ASP A 145 -12.37 -1.36 7.14
C ASP A 145 -12.67 -1.86 5.72
N GLY A 146 -11.79 -1.62 4.76
CA GLY A 146 -11.97 -2.09 3.40
C GLY A 146 -12.01 -3.62 3.30
N PHE A 147 -11.10 -4.30 4.00
CA PHE A 147 -11.04 -5.76 4.03
C PHE A 147 -12.25 -6.37 4.77
N ALA A 148 -12.60 -5.79 5.92
CA ALA A 148 -13.77 -6.23 6.70
C ALA A 148 -15.08 -6.00 5.94
N THR A 149 -15.19 -4.89 5.18
CA THR A 149 -16.34 -4.63 4.31
C THR A 149 -16.47 -5.70 3.23
N ALA A 150 -15.35 -6.10 2.61
CA ALA A 150 -15.37 -7.16 1.60
C ALA A 150 -15.93 -8.46 2.18
N LEU A 151 -15.37 -8.94 3.30
CA LEU A 151 -15.80 -10.20 3.93
C LEU A 151 -17.28 -10.21 4.32
N GLN A 152 -17.82 -9.10 4.82
CA GLN A 152 -19.23 -8.98 5.18
C GLN A 152 -20.19 -9.00 3.98
N ASN A 153 -19.66 -8.93 2.75
CA ASN A 153 -20.43 -9.00 1.51
C ASN A 153 -20.10 -10.23 0.66
N MET A 154 -19.15 -11.06 1.08
CA MET A 154 -18.75 -12.30 0.42
C MET A 154 -19.54 -13.49 0.96
N HIS A 155 -19.62 -14.53 0.13
CA HIS A 155 -20.14 -15.86 0.52
C HIS A 155 -19.00 -16.87 0.49
N VAL A 156 -19.15 -17.96 1.23
CA VAL A 156 -18.17 -19.07 1.22
C VAL A 156 -17.97 -19.56 -0.22
N GLY A 157 -16.73 -19.59 -0.64
CA GLY A 157 -16.31 -19.95 -2.00
C GLY A 157 -16.15 -18.80 -2.96
N ASP A 158 -16.45 -17.56 -2.55
CA ASP A 158 -16.13 -16.38 -3.35
C ASP A 158 -14.62 -16.14 -3.38
N HIS A 159 -14.12 -15.71 -4.54
CA HIS A 159 -12.79 -15.16 -4.73
C HIS A 159 -12.91 -13.81 -5.41
N TRP A 160 -12.54 -12.74 -4.72
CA TRP A 160 -12.67 -11.37 -5.18
C TRP A 160 -11.32 -10.66 -5.20
N ARG A 161 -11.15 -9.74 -6.16
CA ARG A 161 -10.14 -8.69 -6.09
C ARG A 161 -10.81 -7.41 -5.61
N VAL A 162 -10.32 -6.88 -4.51
CA VAL A 162 -10.93 -5.76 -3.80
C VAL A 162 -9.94 -4.61 -3.76
N HIS A 163 -10.38 -3.45 -4.23
CA HIS A 163 -9.60 -2.22 -4.27
C HIS A 163 -10.22 -1.21 -3.30
N PHE A 164 -9.43 -0.54 -2.49
CA PHE A 164 -9.93 0.48 -1.57
C PHE A 164 -8.86 1.49 -1.18
N SER A 165 -9.36 2.69 -0.82
CA SER A 165 -8.51 3.81 -0.41
C SER A 165 -7.72 3.52 0.85
N TYR A 166 -6.57 4.16 0.98
CA TYR A 166 -5.79 4.21 2.22
C TYR A 166 -6.63 4.62 3.44
N LEU A 167 -7.71 5.41 3.24
CA LEU A 167 -8.63 5.79 4.33
C LEU A 167 -9.40 4.61 4.92
N LEU A 168 -9.60 3.54 4.14
CA LEU A 168 -10.18 2.27 4.61
C LEU A 168 -9.08 1.23 4.90
N GLY A 169 -7.81 1.65 4.80
CA GLY A 169 -6.61 0.86 5.01
C GLY A 169 -5.77 1.36 6.18
N TYR A 170 -4.52 1.72 5.90
CA TYR A 170 -3.54 2.14 6.92
C TYR A 170 -3.45 3.67 7.10
N GLY A 171 -4.20 4.45 6.31
CA GLY A 171 -4.27 5.90 6.44
C GLY A 171 -3.05 6.65 5.93
N ALA A 172 -2.81 7.81 6.52
CA ALA A 172 -1.75 8.75 6.14
C ALA A 172 -0.38 8.43 6.79
N SER A 173 -0.23 7.25 7.40
CA SER A 173 1.01 6.82 8.05
C SER A 173 1.54 5.56 7.39
N ALA A 174 2.87 5.46 7.27
CA ALA A 174 3.51 4.23 6.80
C ALA A 174 3.30 3.08 7.80
N ASN A 175 3.19 1.85 7.29
CA ASN A 175 3.05 0.65 8.10
C ASN A 175 3.92 -0.48 7.51
N GLY A 176 5.06 -0.76 8.14
CA GLY A 176 6.04 -1.72 7.61
C GLY A 176 6.51 -1.32 6.21
N SER A 177 6.28 -2.19 5.23
CA SER A 177 6.61 -1.95 3.82
C SER A 177 5.54 -1.19 3.04
N ILE A 178 4.45 -0.75 3.69
CA ILE A 178 3.38 0.02 3.07
C ILE A 178 3.65 1.50 3.29
N PRO A 179 3.94 2.30 2.25
CA PRO A 179 4.08 3.74 2.36
C PRO A 179 2.81 4.42 2.89
N ALA A 180 2.96 5.61 3.45
CA ALA A 180 1.81 6.46 3.78
C ALA A 180 0.93 6.72 2.55
N TYR A 181 -0.37 6.89 2.75
CA TYR A 181 -1.35 7.16 1.68
C TYR A 181 -1.44 6.06 0.61
N SER A 182 -1.17 4.79 0.96
CA SER A 182 -1.25 3.68 0.03
C SER A 182 -2.66 3.11 -0.06
N ASP A 183 -3.26 3.20 -1.22
CA ASP A 183 -4.43 2.41 -1.57
C ASP A 183 -4.04 0.94 -1.68
N LEU A 184 -4.96 0.07 -1.35
CA LEU A 184 -4.69 -1.35 -1.24
C LEU A 184 -5.53 -2.16 -2.22
N ILE A 185 -4.89 -3.16 -2.80
CA ILE A 185 -5.53 -4.15 -3.66
C ILE A 185 -5.35 -5.51 -3.01
N PHE A 186 -6.45 -6.18 -2.70
CA PHE A 186 -6.44 -7.51 -2.13
C PHE A 186 -7.14 -8.51 -3.02
N ASP A 187 -6.49 -9.63 -3.31
CA ASP A 187 -7.16 -10.84 -3.75
C ASP A 187 -7.57 -11.59 -2.48
N ILE A 188 -8.87 -11.85 -2.29
CA ILE A 188 -9.44 -12.47 -1.09
C ILE A 188 -10.31 -13.64 -1.51
N ALA A 189 -10.06 -14.83 -0.96
CA ALA A 189 -10.93 -15.99 -1.10
C ALA A 189 -11.50 -16.36 0.27
N LEU A 190 -12.83 -16.29 0.42
CA LEU A 190 -13.52 -16.67 1.64
C LEU A 190 -13.72 -18.19 1.67
N ILE A 191 -12.94 -18.85 2.53
CA ILE A 191 -12.93 -20.32 2.63
C ILE A 191 -14.04 -20.81 3.55
N ASP A 192 -14.23 -20.14 4.70
CA ASP A 192 -15.20 -20.51 5.73
C ASP A 192 -15.42 -19.35 6.70
N PHE A 193 -16.52 -19.38 7.46
CA PHE A 193 -16.72 -18.48 8.59
C PHE A 193 -17.55 -19.18 9.67
N TRP A 194 -17.54 -18.65 10.90
CA TRP A 194 -18.30 -19.15 12.02
C TRP A 194 -18.66 -18.03 12.99
N HIS A 195 -19.83 -18.16 13.62
CA HIS A 195 -20.33 -17.23 14.63
C HIS A 195 -19.64 -17.43 15.99
N PRO A 196 -19.67 -16.41 16.87
CA PRO A 196 -19.14 -16.52 18.21
C PRO A 196 -19.75 -17.71 18.98
N GLY A 197 -18.90 -18.55 19.53
CA GLY A 197 -19.32 -19.74 20.29
C GLY A 197 -19.52 -21.01 19.47
N GLU A 198 -19.48 -20.92 18.14
CA GLU A 198 -19.48 -22.08 17.27
C GLU A 198 -18.13 -22.79 17.29
N LYS A 199 -18.15 -24.12 17.15
CA LYS A 199 -16.91 -24.88 16.99
C LYS A 199 -16.36 -24.70 15.60
N ARG A 200 -15.09 -24.35 15.54
CA ARG A 200 -14.32 -24.25 14.29
C ARG A 200 -14.37 -25.55 13.50
N GLY A 201 -14.87 -25.50 12.28
CA GLY A 201 -14.85 -26.63 11.35
C GLY A 201 -13.43 -26.96 10.89
N TYR A 202 -13.17 -28.23 10.55
CA TYR A 202 -11.91 -28.60 9.88
C TYR A 202 -11.95 -28.12 8.44
N PHE A 203 -10.86 -27.51 7.97
CA PHE A 203 -10.69 -27.17 6.57
C PHE A 203 -10.74 -28.44 5.72
N LYS A 204 -11.71 -28.53 4.82
CA LYS A 204 -11.74 -29.53 3.76
C LYS A 204 -11.40 -28.83 2.46
N SER A 205 -10.21 -29.10 1.90
CA SER A 205 -9.90 -28.69 0.53
C SER A 205 -10.96 -29.21 -0.43
N ARG A 206 -11.44 -28.35 -1.33
CA ARG A 206 -12.35 -28.76 -2.41
C ARG A 206 -11.62 -29.56 -3.48
#